data_1af467b0b3273abcfab76e7fbf0db936
#
_entry.id   1af467b0b3273abcfab76e7fbf0db936
#
_cell.length_a   1.000
_cell.length_b   1.000
_cell.length_c   1.000
_cell.angle_alpha   90.00
_cell.angle_beta   90.00
_cell.angle_gamma   90.00
#
_symmetry.space_group_name_H-M   'P 1'
#
loop_
_entity.id
_entity.type
_entity.pdbx_description
1 polymer ?
#
loop_
_entity_poly.entity_id
_entity_poly.type
_entity_poly.pdbx_seq_one_letter_code
_entity_poly.pdbx_strand_id
1 'polypeptide(L)'
;KASGTLYNIRRSLKEKNSSVREKINSIVRSNSKYLQDAIYTMRGERYVLPVKAEYKGAVQGLVHDQSSTGATLFIEPLSLVNLNNEIKELMLKEKAEIERILTALSAKVTEHINECVNNSKILTELDFIFAKGKYASAINALKPNVSKDRSFEIFGAKHPLINPKEVVPSDVFLGRDFTTLMITGPNTGGKTVTLKTVGLLHLMALSGLLIPAKDGSTIGFFKEIYADIGDEQSIEQSLSTFSSHMTNIVSILEKADRD
;
A
#
# COMPACT_ATOMS: atom_id res chain seq x y z
N LYS A 1 -31.00 -1.65 -4.93
CA LYS A 1 -31.43 -0.91 -3.72
C LYS A 1 -31.02 -1.69 -2.50
N ALA A 2 -30.29 -1.08 -1.55
CA ALA A 2 -29.80 -1.78 -0.36
C ALA A 2 -30.96 -2.23 0.57
N SER A 3 -32.00 -1.39 0.74
CA SER A 3 -33.26 -1.76 1.39
C SER A 3 -34.39 -0.92 0.89
N GLY A 4 -35.64 -1.43 1.01
CA GLY A 4 -36.86 -0.68 0.74
C GLY A 4 -37.02 0.48 1.73
N THR A 5 -36.68 0.24 3.00
CA THR A 5 -36.76 1.25 4.07
C THR A 5 -35.87 2.43 3.77
N LEU A 6 -34.57 2.20 3.46
CA LEU A 6 -33.63 3.25 3.12
C LEU A 6 -34.07 4.05 1.88
N TYR A 7 -34.59 3.37 0.89
CA TYR A 7 -35.13 4.04 -0.29
C TYR A 7 -36.27 4.99 0.05
N ASN A 8 -37.23 4.54 0.88
CA ASN A 8 -38.37 5.36 1.28
C ASN A 8 -37.93 6.57 2.13
N ILE A 9 -37.02 6.37 3.07
CA ILE A 9 -36.47 7.47 3.88
C ILE A 9 -35.82 8.52 2.98
N ARG A 10 -34.96 8.12 2.04
CA ARG A 10 -34.28 9.03 1.10
C ARG A 10 -35.26 9.76 0.17
N ARG A 11 -36.33 9.08 -0.26
CA ARG A 11 -37.41 9.69 -1.03
C ARG A 11 -38.09 10.78 -0.22
N SER A 12 -38.50 10.48 1.01
CA SER A 12 -39.11 11.44 1.93
C SER A 12 -38.20 12.63 2.24
N LEU A 13 -36.89 12.36 2.47
CA LEU A 13 -35.91 13.43 2.64
C LEU A 13 -35.84 14.38 1.44
N LYS A 14 -35.86 13.83 0.22
CA LYS A 14 -35.83 14.63 -1.01
C LYS A 14 -37.11 15.49 -1.12
N GLU A 15 -38.26 14.92 -0.87
CA GLU A 15 -39.56 15.62 -0.92
C GLU A 15 -39.61 16.75 0.13
N LYS A 16 -39.20 16.46 1.39
CA LYS A 16 -39.17 17.46 2.47
C LYS A 16 -38.19 18.58 2.19
N ASN A 17 -36.97 18.26 1.70
CA ASN A 17 -35.99 19.28 1.33
C ASN A 17 -36.50 20.18 0.20
N SER A 18 -37.21 19.65 -0.78
CA SER A 18 -37.83 20.47 -1.83
C SER A 18 -38.88 21.41 -1.24
N SER A 19 -39.77 20.89 -0.37
CA SER A 19 -40.81 21.72 0.30
C SER A 19 -40.21 22.84 1.17
N VAL A 20 -39.10 22.55 1.91
CA VAL A 20 -38.42 23.59 2.69
C VAL A 20 -37.85 24.65 1.78
N ARG A 21 -37.17 24.25 0.67
CA ARG A 21 -36.60 25.22 -0.27
C ARG A 21 -37.61 26.15 -0.90
N GLU A 22 -38.76 25.64 -1.29
CA GLU A 22 -39.83 26.46 -1.82
C GLU A 22 -40.34 27.45 -0.77
N LYS A 23 -40.63 26.98 0.44
CA LYS A 23 -41.15 27.78 1.53
C LYS A 23 -40.13 28.83 1.98
N ILE A 24 -38.83 28.46 2.16
CA ILE A 24 -37.81 29.44 2.60
C ILE A 24 -37.55 30.49 1.53
N ASN A 25 -37.58 30.15 0.23
CA ASN A 25 -37.43 31.10 -0.85
C ASN A 25 -38.58 32.13 -0.84
N SER A 26 -39.80 31.70 -0.53
CA SER A 26 -40.93 32.62 -0.35
C SER A 26 -40.68 33.59 0.84
N ILE A 27 -40.20 33.04 1.96
CA ILE A 27 -39.87 33.83 3.16
C ILE A 27 -38.74 34.82 2.89
N VAL A 28 -37.67 34.41 2.16
CA VAL A 28 -36.58 35.29 1.72
C VAL A 28 -37.09 36.49 0.94
N ARG A 29 -37.99 36.23 -0.04
CA ARG A 29 -38.56 37.31 -0.87
C ARG A 29 -39.39 38.31 -0.05
N SER A 30 -40.22 37.82 0.87
CA SER A 30 -41.10 38.69 1.69
C SER A 30 -40.34 39.45 2.78
N ASN A 31 -39.14 38.98 3.16
CA ASN A 31 -38.33 39.61 4.23
C ASN A 31 -37.00 40.20 3.76
N SER A 32 -36.79 40.35 2.44
CA SER A 32 -35.49 40.74 1.84
C SER A 32 -34.84 41.97 2.45
N LYS A 33 -35.62 42.97 2.84
CA LYS A 33 -35.13 44.21 3.49
C LYS A 33 -34.51 44.01 4.87
N TYR A 34 -34.87 42.93 5.57
CA TYR A 34 -34.38 42.62 6.92
C TYR A 34 -33.17 41.66 6.87
N LEU A 35 -32.89 41.06 5.73
CA LEU A 35 -31.81 40.12 5.58
C LEU A 35 -30.48 40.82 5.27
N GLN A 36 -29.37 40.24 5.74
CA GLN A 36 -28.02 40.66 5.38
C GLN A 36 -27.77 40.40 3.90
N ASP A 37 -28.14 39.19 3.44
CA ASP A 37 -28.13 38.75 2.06
C ASP A 37 -29.49 38.11 1.74
N ALA A 38 -30.02 38.34 0.53
CA ALA A 38 -31.31 37.78 0.10
C ALA A 38 -31.23 36.30 -0.27
N ILE A 39 -30.60 35.52 0.61
CA ILE A 39 -30.41 34.06 0.51
C ILE A 39 -30.71 33.41 1.84
N TYR A 40 -30.90 32.11 1.83
CA TYR A 40 -30.90 31.26 3.03
C TYR A 40 -29.60 30.53 3.18
N THR A 41 -29.29 30.07 4.38
CA THR A 41 -28.13 29.23 4.66
C THR A 41 -28.50 28.07 5.58
N MET A 42 -27.54 27.20 5.89
CA MET A 42 -27.71 26.14 6.87
C MET A 42 -26.83 26.37 8.10
N ARG A 43 -27.42 26.12 9.28
CA ARG A 43 -26.70 26.09 10.55
C ARG A 43 -27.18 24.88 11.36
N GLY A 44 -26.26 24.04 11.81
CA GLY A 44 -26.61 22.84 12.54
C GLY A 44 -27.64 21.94 11.82
N GLU A 45 -27.48 21.76 10.51
CA GLU A 45 -28.40 20.98 9.64
C GLU A 45 -29.82 21.56 9.53
N ARG A 46 -29.99 22.86 9.88
CA ARG A 46 -31.27 23.59 9.79
C ARG A 46 -31.20 24.70 8.76
N TYR A 47 -32.27 24.90 8.03
CA TYR A 47 -32.43 26.01 7.12
C TYR A 47 -32.76 27.28 7.91
N VAL A 48 -31.91 28.31 7.78
CA VAL A 48 -32.01 29.55 8.51
C VAL A 48 -31.85 30.78 7.60
N LEU A 49 -32.29 31.93 8.05
CA LEU A 49 -32.16 33.22 7.37
C LEU A 49 -31.08 34.08 8.05
N PRO A 50 -30.16 34.71 7.29
CA PRO A 50 -29.22 35.68 7.81
C PRO A 50 -29.86 37.03 8.01
N VAL A 51 -30.39 37.28 9.19
CA VAL A 51 -31.11 38.53 9.54
C VAL A 51 -30.15 39.54 10.14
N LYS A 52 -30.21 40.81 9.72
CA LYS A 52 -29.44 41.87 10.36
C LYS A 52 -29.86 42.02 11.82
N ALA A 53 -28.88 42.17 12.73
CA ALA A 53 -29.14 42.15 14.17
C ALA A 53 -30.16 43.22 14.62
N GLU A 54 -30.16 44.41 13.94
CA GLU A 54 -31.10 45.48 14.17
C GLU A 54 -32.56 45.13 13.88
N TYR A 55 -32.81 44.14 13.01
CA TYR A 55 -34.14 43.66 12.64
C TYR A 55 -34.51 42.30 13.29
N LYS A 56 -33.86 41.94 14.41
CA LYS A 56 -34.16 40.68 15.13
C LYS A 56 -35.64 40.41 15.36
N GLY A 57 -36.40 41.47 15.70
CA GLY A 57 -37.85 41.36 15.98
C GLY A 57 -38.74 41.28 14.74
N ALA A 58 -38.21 41.60 13.54
CA ALA A 58 -39.00 41.64 12.30
C ALA A 58 -39.22 40.24 11.68
N VAL A 59 -38.35 39.25 12.00
CA VAL A 59 -38.49 37.85 11.56
C VAL A 59 -38.77 36.99 12.78
N GLN A 60 -39.98 36.52 12.90
CA GLN A 60 -40.36 35.60 13.99
C GLN A 60 -39.68 34.25 13.81
N GLY A 61 -38.84 33.84 14.75
CA GLY A 61 -38.08 32.60 14.65
C GLY A 61 -37.15 32.34 15.81
N LEU A 62 -36.43 31.21 15.74
CA LEU A 62 -35.44 30.79 16.71
C LEU A 62 -34.04 31.20 16.23
N VAL A 63 -33.28 31.89 17.06
CA VAL A 63 -31.86 32.20 16.77
C VAL A 63 -31.02 30.96 17.02
N HIS A 64 -30.33 30.47 16.02
CA HIS A 64 -29.46 29.32 16.11
C HIS A 64 -27.98 29.68 16.20
N ASP A 65 -27.61 30.81 15.62
CA ASP A 65 -26.20 31.24 15.55
C ASP A 65 -26.11 32.74 15.32
N GLN A 66 -24.90 33.31 15.50
CA GLN A 66 -24.60 34.72 15.29
C GLN A 66 -23.26 34.82 14.56
N SER A 67 -23.10 35.83 13.68
CA SER A 67 -21.81 36.11 13.04
C SER A 67 -20.77 36.53 14.09
N SER A 68 -19.48 36.35 13.79
CA SER A 68 -18.37 36.74 14.67
C SER A 68 -18.38 38.22 15.07
N THR A 69 -18.91 39.08 14.20
CA THR A 69 -19.05 40.53 14.46
C THR A 69 -20.35 40.88 15.19
N GLY A 70 -21.24 39.92 15.42
CA GLY A 70 -22.56 40.18 16.00
C GLY A 70 -23.58 40.88 15.08
N ALA A 71 -23.19 41.25 13.87
CA ALA A 71 -24.02 42.04 12.95
C ALA A 71 -25.15 41.20 12.27
N THR A 72 -25.03 39.90 12.23
CA THR A 72 -25.99 38.96 11.59
C THR A 72 -26.42 37.88 12.55
N LEU A 73 -27.72 37.65 12.65
CA LEU A 73 -28.33 36.56 13.38
C LEU A 73 -28.86 35.51 12.40
N PHE A 74 -28.57 34.25 12.65
CA PHE A 74 -29.08 33.15 11.86
C PHE A 74 -30.37 32.61 12.48
N ILE A 75 -31.52 33.04 11.92
CA ILE A 75 -32.85 32.82 12.48
C ILE A 75 -33.54 31.72 11.68
N GLU A 76 -34.02 30.69 12.37
CA GLU A 76 -34.95 29.72 11.83
C GLU A 76 -36.38 30.26 11.94
N PRO A 77 -37.07 30.55 10.84
CA PRO A 77 -38.44 31.01 10.90
C PRO A 77 -39.38 29.97 11.57
N LEU A 78 -40.28 30.43 12.46
CA LEU A 78 -41.21 29.52 13.16
C LEU A 78 -41.97 28.62 12.19
N SER A 79 -42.31 29.12 11.02
CA SER A 79 -43.02 28.35 9.99
C SER A 79 -42.23 27.23 9.35
N LEU A 80 -40.87 27.15 9.60
CA LEU A 80 -39.98 26.10 9.09
C LEU A 80 -39.58 25.13 10.19
N VAL A 81 -39.79 25.41 11.46
CA VAL A 81 -39.37 24.58 12.59
C VAL A 81 -39.82 23.13 12.46
N ASN A 82 -41.08 22.91 12.16
CA ASN A 82 -41.61 21.54 12.00
C ASN A 82 -40.97 20.82 10.80
N LEU A 83 -40.77 21.48 9.66
CA LEU A 83 -40.15 20.88 8.48
C LEU A 83 -38.68 20.55 8.74
N ASN A 84 -37.95 21.45 9.40
CA ASN A 84 -36.56 21.19 9.79
C ASN A 84 -36.45 20.03 10.81
N ASN A 85 -37.40 19.92 11.75
CA ASN A 85 -37.47 18.79 12.67
C ASN A 85 -37.75 17.47 11.95
N GLU A 86 -38.69 17.46 11.00
CA GLU A 86 -38.99 16.27 10.20
C GLU A 86 -37.77 15.81 9.36
N ILE A 87 -37.04 16.77 8.76
CA ILE A 87 -35.82 16.48 8.02
C ILE A 87 -34.76 15.89 8.97
N LYS A 88 -34.56 16.48 10.15
CA LYS A 88 -33.62 15.97 11.14
C LYS A 88 -33.97 14.55 11.60
N GLU A 89 -35.21 14.30 11.86
CA GLU A 89 -35.71 12.96 12.23
C GLU A 89 -35.45 11.94 11.10
N LEU A 90 -35.73 12.31 9.84
CA LEU A 90 -35.46 11.46 8.69
C LEU A 90 -33.94 11.19 8.49
N MET A 91 -33.09 12.19 8.74
CA MET A 91 -31.63 12.01 8.69
C MET A 91 -31.14 11.04 9.76
N LEU A 92 -31.69 11.13 10.98
CA LEU A 92 -31.39 10.17 12.04
C LEU A 92 -31.85 8.75 11.69
N LYS A 93 -33.06 8.62 11.11
CA LYS A 93 -33.59 7.34 10.61
C LYS A 93 -32.71 6.78 9.48
N GLU A 94 -32.24 7.63 8.56
CA GLU A 94 -31.31 7.22 7.49
C GLU A 94 -30.02 6.65 8.06
N LYS A 95 -29.40 7.38 9.00
CA LYS A 95 -28.18 6.95 9.67
C LYS A 95 -28.36 5.60 10.38
N ALA A 96 -29.41 5.46 11.16
CA ALA A 96 -29.71 4.21 11.86
C ALA A 96 -29.95 3.04 10.90
N GLU A 97 -30.67 3.25 9.78
CA GLU A 97 -30.92 2.19 8.79
C GLU A 97 -29.62 1.81 8.03
N ILE A 98 -28.75 2.77 7.72
CA ILE A 98 -27.44 2.48 7.14
C ILE A 98 -26.61 1.62 8.11
N GLU A 99 -26.57 2.01 9.38
CA GLU A 99 -25.83 1.26 10.42
C GLU A 99 -26.37 -0.17 10.57
N ARG A 100 -27.69 -0.33 10.60
CA ARG A 100 -28.36 -1.64 10.63
C ARG A 100 -27.96 -2.51 9.44
N ILE A 101 -27.94 -1.94 8.22
CA ILE A 101 -27.56 -2.67 7.00
C ILE A 101 -26.10 -3.09 7.07
N LEU A 102 -25.21 -2.17 7.44
CA LEU A 102 -23.76 -2.45 7.54
C LEU A 102 -23.47 -3.51 8.60
N THR A 103 -24.13 -3.43 9.76
CA THR A 103 -24.00 -4.44 10.83
C THR A 103 -24.46 -5.82 10.35
N ALA A 104 -25.60 -5.89 9.65
CA ALA A 104 -26.09 -7.16 9.11
C ALA A 104 -25.17 -7.76 8.04
N LEU A 105 -24.54 -6.92 7.18
CA LEU A 105 -23.56 -7.36 6.20
C LEU A 105 -22.27 -7.83 6.86
N SER A 106 -21.79 -7.08 7.86
CA SER A 106 -20.60 -7.46 8.62
C SER A 106 -20.79 -8.79 9.36
N ALA A 107 -21.97 -9.01 9.96
CA ALA A 107 -22.29 -10.28 10.60
C ALA A 107 -22.19 -11.47 9.63
N LYS A 108 -22.73 -11.31 8.40
CA LYS A 108 -22.61 -12.35 7.37
C LYS A 108 -21.17 -12.63 6.96
N VAL A 109 -20.32 -11.61 6.88
CA VAL A 109 -18.88 -11.81 6.62
C VAL A 109 -18.21 -12.54 7.79
N THR A 110 -18.59 -12.20 9.02
CA THR A 110 -18.05 -12.81 10.24
C THR A 110 -18.36 -14.32 10.31
N GLU A 111 -19.50 -14.76 9.81
CA GLU A 111 -19.86 -16.19 9.71
C GLU A 111 -18.84 -17.00 8.89
N HIS A 112 -18.15 -16.34 7.93
CA HIS A 112 -17.18 -16.95 7.02
C HIS A 112 -15.77 -16.39 7.18
N ILE A 113 -15.45 -15.80 8.33
CA ILE A 113 -14.16 -15.11 8.52
C ILE A 113 -12.96 -16.05 8.38
N ASN A 114 -13.08 -17.28 8.85
CA ASN A 114 -12.01 -18.26 8.80
C ASN A 114 -11.70 -18.66 7.36
N GLU A 115 -12.72 -18.86 6.53
CA GLU A 115 -12.58 -19.16 5.10
C GLU A 115 -11.97 -17.97 4.36
N CYS A 116 -12.41 -16.74 4.66
CA CYS A 116 -11.87 -15.54 4.05
C CYS A 116 -10.38 -15.36 4.39
N VAL A 117 -10.00 -15.55 5.65
CA VAL A 117 -8.60 -15.47 6.10
C VAL A 117 -7.75 -16.57 5.46
N ASN A 118 -8.27 -17.80 5.43
CA ASN A 118 -7.57 -18.92 4.80
C ASN A 118 -7.37 -18.70 3.29
N ASN A 119 -8.41 -18.25 2.59
CA ASN A 119 -8.34 -17.93 1.17
C ASN A 119 -7.32 -16.82 0.89
N SER A 120 -7.27 -15.78 1.74
CA SER A 120 -6.27 -14.73 1.62
C SER A 120 -4.84 -15.27 1.73
N LYS A 121 -4.58 -16.16 2.69
CA LYS A 121 -3.26 -16.83 2.84
C LYS A 121 -2.90 -17.65 1.61
N ILE A 122 -3.83 -18.50 1.16
CA ILE A 122 -3.63 -19.34 -0.04
C ILE A 122 -3.34 -18.48 -1.27
N LEU A 123 -4.09 -17.39 -1.48
CA LEU A 123 -3.87 -16.48 -2.59
C LEU A 123 -2.48 -15.82 -2.53
N THR A 124 -2.04 -15.43 -1.33
CA THR A 124 -0.69 -14.87 -1.13
C THR A 124 0.41 -15.89 -1.47
N GLU A 125 0.24 -17.14 -1.03
CA GLU A 125 1.19 -18.22 -1.36
C GLU A 125 1.22 -18.50 -2.87
N LEU A 126 0.07 -18.59 -3.50
CA LEU A 126 -0.03 -18.80 -4.95
C LEU A 126 0.61 -17.66 -5.74
N ASP A 127 0.34 -16.40 -5.37
CA ASP A 127 0.95 -15.24 -6.02
C ASP A 127 2.48 -15.29 -5.93
N PHE A 128 3.01 -15.65 -4.76
CA PHE A 128 4.46 -15.80 -4.56
C PHE A 128 5.04 -16.94 -5.40
N ILE A 129 4.35 -18.10 -5.47
CA ILE A 129 4.77 -19.23 -6.33
C ILE A 129 4.79 -18.81 -7.81
N PHE A 130 3.74 -18.16 -8.28
CA PHE A 130 3.66 -17.67 -9.65
C PHE A 130 4.70 -16.58 -9.95
N ALA A 131 5.00 -15.69 -9.02
CA ALA A 131 6.05 -14.69 -9.16
C ALA A 131 7.42 -15.35 -9.35
N LYS A 132 7.75 -16.36 -8.52
CA LYS A 132 8.98 -17.17 -8.69
C LYS A 132 9.03 -17.88 -10.05
N GLY A 133 7.92 -18.48 -10.47
CA GLY A 133 7.83 -19.15 -11.77
C GLY A 133 8.00 -18.21 -12.96
N LYS A 134 7.37 -17.05 -12.92
CA LYS A 134 7.54 -16.00 -13.95
C LYS A 134 8.98 -15.49 -14.01
N TYR A 135 9.59 -15.26 -12.85
CA TYR A 135 10.98 -14.82 -12.78
C TYR A 135 11.92 -15.90 -13.37
N ALA A 136 11.74 -17.15 -12.97
CA ALA A 136 12.52 -18.27 -13.49
C ALA A 136 12.43 -18.37 -15.03
N SER A 137 11.22 -18.23 -15.59
CA SER A 137 11.01 -18.20 -17.05
C SER A 137 11.73 -17.01 -17.71
N ALA A 138 11.67 -15.84 -17.11
CA ALA A 138 12.28 -14.62 -17.66
C ALA A 138 13.82 -14.70 -17.76
N ILE A 139 14.47 -15.40 -16.81
CA ILE A 139 15.93 -15.56 -16.78
C ILE A 139 16.40 -16.93 -17.32
N ASN A 140 15.49 -17.74 -17.89
CA ASN A 140 15.75 -19.10 -18.33
C ASN A 140 16.41 -19.95 -17.23
N ALA A 141 15.87 -19.90 -16.02
CA ALA A 141 16.40 -20.58 -14.87
C ALA A 141 15.93 -22.04 -14.81
N LEU A 142 16.80 -22.92 -14.32
CA LEU A 142 16.51 -24.32 -14.07
C LEU A 142 16.68 -24.65 -12.58
N LYS A 143 16.11 -25.76 -12.17
CA LYS A 143 16.23 -26.25 -10.79
C LYS A 143 17.63 -26.88 -10.60
N PRO A 144 18.48 -26.33 -9.71
CA PRO A 144 19.73 -27.00 -9.38
C PRO A 144 19.49 -28.20 -8.44
N ASN A 145 20.40 -29.14 -8.43
CA ASN A 145 20.51 -30.11 -7.36
C ASN A 145 21.08 -29.40 -6.12
N VAL A 146 20.57 -29.71 -4.94
CA VAL A 146 21.13 -29.19 -3.69
C VAL A 146 21.83 -30.34 -2.98
N SER A 147 23.14 -30.24 -2.80
CA SER A 147 23.96 -31.24 -2.08
C SER A 147 24.12 -30.78 -0.62
N LYS A 148 24.15 -31.75 0.28
CA LYS A 148 24.53 -31.52 1.68
C LYS A 148 26.04 -31.34 1.83
N ASP A 149 26.82 -31.72 0.79
CA ASP A 149 28.25 -31.55 0.77
C ASP A 149 28.59 -30.07 0.51
N ARG A 150 29.74 -29.67 0.99
CA ARG A 150 30.27 -28.30 0.81
C ARG A 150 30.91 -28.10 -0.57
N SER A 151 30.42 -28.78 -1.57
CA SER A 151 30.89 -28.70 -2.94
C SER A 151 29.79 -28.18 -3.84
N PHE A 152 30.16 -27.45 -4.86
CA PHE A 152 29.24 -27.02 -5.90
C PHE A 152 29.84 -27.21 -7.29
N GLU A 153 28.98 -27.35 -8.27
CA GLU A 153 29.32 -27.48 -9.65
C GLU A 153 28.23 -26.83 -10.50
N ILE A 154 28.49 -25.64 -11.04
CA ILE A 154 27.53 -24.85 -11.78
C ILE A 154 27.97 -24.78 -13.22
N PHE A 155 27.17 -25.36 -14.11
CA PHE A 155 27.44 -25.38 -15.54
C PHE A 155 26.71 -24.23 -16.22
N GLY A 156 27.44 -23.47 -17.07
CA GLY A 156 26.88 -22.35 -17.82
C GLY A 156 26.21 -21.30 -16.95
N ALA A 157 26.80 -21.01 -15.76
CA ALA A 157 26.32 -19.99 -14.85
C ALA A 157 26.20 -18.63 -15.54
N LYS A 158 25.06 -17.96 -15.42
CA LYS A 158 24.79 -16.64 -15.95
C LYS A 158 24.40 -15.69 -14.84
N HIS A 159 24.88 -14.46 -14.88
CA HIS A 159 24.47 -13.44 -13.91
C HIS A 159 23.03 -12.98 -14.25
N PRO A 160 22.04 -13.14 -13.34
CA PRO A 160 20.62 -12.91 -13.65
C PRO A 160 20.26 -11.45 -13.98
N LEU A 161 21.10 -10.49 -13.57
CA LEU A 161 20.90 -9.06 -13.79
C LEU A 161 21.66 -8.51 -15.02
N ILE A 162 22.41 -9.33 -15.73
CA ILE A 162 23.05 -8.94 -17.00
C ILE A 162 22.13 -9.32 -18.14
N ASN A 163 22.08 -8.46 -19.16
CA ASN A 163 21.30 -8.71 -20.35
C ASN A 163 21.58 -10.11 -20.92
N PRO A 164 20.59 -10.95 -21.16
CA PRO A 164 20.76 -12.33 -21.67
C PRO A 164 21.54 -12.43 -23.00
N LYS A 165 21.59 -11.35 -23.79
CA LYS A 165 22.36 -11.29 -25.05
C LYS A 165 23.83 -10.99 -24.87
N GLU A 166 24.22 -10.45 -23.70
CA GLU A 166 25.59 -9.98 -23.40
C GLU A 166 26.27 -10.86 -22.35
N VAL A 167 25.48 -11.58 -21.53
CA VAL A 167 26.04 -12.44 -20.49
C VAL A 167 26.81 -13.62 -21.06
N VAL A 168 28.05 -13.76 -20.63
CA VAL A 168 28.89 -14.90 -21.00
C VAL A 168 28.70 -15.99 -19.93
N PRO A 169 28.21 -17.20 -20.32
CA PRO A 169 28.06 -18.29 -19.38
C PRO A 169 29.43 -18.85 -18.93
N SER A 170 29.56 -19.22 -17.67
CA SER A 170 30.79 -19.79 -17.10
C SER A 170 30.50 -21.09 -16.38
N ASP A 171 31.42 -22.03 -16.46
CA ASP A 171 31.41 -23.24 -15.65
C ASP A 171 32.30 -23.01 -14.42
N VAL A 172 31.75 -23.24 -13.22
CA VAL A 172 32.47 -22.99 -11.95
C VAL A 172 32.20 -24.13 -10.99
N PHE A 173 33.26 -24.68 -10.38
CA PHE A 173 33.16 -25.77 -9.42
C PHE A 173 34.19 -25.60 -8.29
N LEU A 174 33.84 -26.10 -7.11
CA LEU A 174 34.67 -26.03 -5.91
C LEU A 174 34.22 -27.10 -4.90
N GLY A 175 35.15 -27.58 -4.07
CA GLY A 175 34.87 -28.37 -2.88
C GLY A 175 35.05 -29.88 -3.06
N ARG A 176 35.27 -30.40 -4.26
CA ARG A 176 35.60 -31.82 -4.48
C ARG A 176 37.10 -32.09 -4.42
N ASP A 177 37.84 -31.57 -5.39
CA ASP A 177 39.27 -31.81 -5.54
C ASP A 177 40.13 -30.70 -4.89
N PHE A 178 39.54 -29.53 -4.73
CA PHE A 178 40.20 -28.36 -4.13
C PHE A 178 39.18 -27.50 -3.38
N THR A 179 39.65 -26.75 -2.39
CA THR A 179 38.84 -25.88 -1.52
C THR A 179 39.05 -24.39 -1.78
N THR A 180 39.95 -24.05 -2.66
CA THR A 180 40.28 -22.65 -3.01
C THR A 180 40.33 -22.52 -4.53
N LEU A 181 39.57 -21.58 -5.07
CA LEU A 181 39.57 -21.20 -6.47
C LEU A 181 40.16 -19.80 -6.65
N MET A 182 41.27 -19.71 -7.35
CA MET A 182 41.91 -18.44 -7.71
C MET A 182 41.54 -18.05 -9.15
N ILE A 183 40.90 -16.89 -9.32
CA ILE A 183 40.49 -16.37 -10.64
C ILE A 183 41.43 -15.24 -11.02
N THR A 184 42.27 -15.43 -12.05
CA THR A 184 43.23 -14.44 -12.53
C THR A 184 42.87 -13.95 -13.94
N GLY A 185 43.41 -12.81 -14.35
CA GLY A 185 43.21 -12.24 -15.68
C GLY A 185 43.08 -10.73 -15.67
N PRO A 186 42.86 -10.09 -16.85
CA PRO A 186 42.71 -8.64 -16.95
C PRO A 186 41.39 -8.16 -16.30
N ASN A 187 41.31 -6.85 -15.99
CA ASN A 187 40.11 -6.29 -15.31
C ASN A 187 38.85 -6.42 -16.13
N THR A 188 38.94 -6.44 -17.44
CA THR A 188 37.87 -6.67 -18.38
C THR A 188 37.45 -8.14 -18.53
N GLY A 189 38.17 -9.07 -17.90
CA GLY A 189 38.01 -10.54 -18.05
C GLY A 189 36.86 -11.15 -17.24
N GLY A 190 36.00 -10.34 -16.59
CA GLY A 190 34.83 -10.85 -15.89
C GLY A 190 35.07 -11.49 -14.52
N LYS A 191 36.26 -11.34 -13.92
CA LYS A 191 36.60 -11.88 -12.57
C LYS A 191 35.55 -11.55 -11.51
N THR A 192 35.26 -10.27 -11.34
CA THR A 192 34.29 -9.77 -10.36
C THR A 192 32.87 -10.25 -10.68
N VAL A 193 32.51 -10.31 -11.96
CA VAL A 193 31.20 -10.84 -12.41
C VAL A 193 31.08 -12.31 -12.05
N THR A 194 32.11 -13.11 -12.23
CA THR A 194 32.12 -14.55 -11.86
C THR A 194 31.90 -14.72 -10.36
N LEU A 195 32.63 -13.98 -9.52
CA LEU A 195 32.47 -14.03 -8.05
C LEU A 195 31.05 -13.65 -7.63
N LYS A 196 30.53 -12.52 -8.16
CA LYS A 196 29.16 -12.07 -7.90
C LYS A 196 28.13 -13.11 -8.36
N THR A 197 28.34 -13.73 -9.52
CA THR A 197 27.45 -14.74 -10.07
C THR A 197 27.36 -15.95 -9.14
N VAL A 198 28.52 -16.52 -8.76
CA VAL A 198 28.55 -17.70 -7.88
C VAL A 198 27.84 -17.43 -6.55
N GLY A 199 28.17 -16.33 -5.88
CA GLY A 199 27.52 -15.97 -4.62
C GLY A 199 26.02 -15.77 -4.76
N LEU A 200 25.59 -15.01 -5.80
CA LEU A 200 24.17 -14.74 -6.05
C LEU A 200 23.37 -16.01 -6.40
N LEU A 201 23.91 -16.90 -7.23
CA LEU A 201 23.23 -18.16 -7.58
C LEU A 201 23.07 -19.08 -6.37
N HIS A 202 24.04 -19.11 -5.45
CA HIS A 202 23.89 -19.84 -4.18
C HIS A 202 22.78 -19.22 -3.33
N LEU A 203 22.76 -17.92 -3.12
CA LEU A 203 21.71 -17.24 -2.37
C LEU A 203 20.33 -17.46 -2.98
N MET A 204 20.22 -17.40 -4.31
CA MET A 204 18.97 -17.70 -5.03
C MET A 204 18.50 -19.14 -4.76
N ALA A 205 19.36 -20.12 -4.96
CA ALA A 205 19.01 -21.53 -4.78
C ALA A 205 18.61 -21.84 -3.33
N LEU A 206 19.38 -21.36 -2.36
CA LEU A 206 19.10 -21.56 -0.93
C LEU A 206 17.85 -20.81 -0.46
N SER A 207 17.43 -19.75 -1.18
CA SER A 207 16.16 -19.05 -0.97
C SER A 207 14.98 -19.71 -1.71
N GLY A 208 15.17 -20.83 -2.38
CA GLY A 208 14.13 -21.55 -3.11
C GLY A 208 13.76 -20.94 -4.46
N LEU A 209 14.69 -20.21 -5.08
CA LEU A 209 14.60 -19.75 -6.46
C LEU A 209 15.31 -20.72 -7.40
N LEU A 210 14.88 -20.77 -8.66
CA LEU A 210 15.62 -21.42 -9.75
C LEU A 210 16.78 -20.53 -10.18
N ILE A 211 17.84 -21.14 -10.76
CA ILE A 211 19.06 -20.41 -11.15
C ILE A 211 19.28 -20.43 -12.66
N PRO A 212 19.80 -19.36 -13.27
CA PRO A 212 20.15 -19.33 -14.70
C PRO A 212 21.47 -20.08 -14.96
N ALA A 213 21.38 -21.39 -14.93
CA ALA A 213 22.47 -22.34 -15.18
C ALA A 213 21.96 -23.52 -16.00
N LYS A 214 22.87 -24.35 -16.55
CA LYS A 214 22.51 -25.57 -17.27
C LYS A 214 22.02 -26.67 -16.33
N ASP A 215 21.30 -27.59 -16.90
CA ASP A 215 20.87 -28.82 -16.20
C ASP A 215 22.08 -29.62 -15.66
N GLY A 216 21.86 -30.33 -14.56
CA GLY A 216 22.91 -31.03 -13.85
C GLY A 216 23.73 -30.18 -12.88
N SER A 217 23.52 -28.89 -12.84
CA SER A 217 24.20 -28.01 -11.87
C SER A 217 23.83 -28.38 -10.44
N THR A 218 24.83 -28.35 -9.56
CA THR A 218 24.67 -28.65 -8.14
C THR A 218 25.15 -27.48 -7.29
N ILE A 219 24.34 -27.11 -6.31
CA ILE A 219 24.65 -26.09 -5.31
C ILE A 219 24.94 -26.78 -3.97
N GLY A 220 26.05 -26.41 -3.33
CA GLY A 220 26.38 -26.85 -1.98
C GLY A 220 25.53 -26.13 -0.93
N PHE A 221 25.24 -26.81 0.15
CA PHE A 221 24.58 -26.17 1.28
C PHE A 221 25.64 -25.51 2.15
N PHE A 222 25.65 -24.19 2.14
CA PHE A 222 26.49 -23.34 3.00
C PHE A 222 25.59 -22.62 3.98
N LYS A 223 26.04 -22.56 5.23
CA LYS A 223 25.32 -21.87 6.30
C LYS A 223 25.38 -20.35 6.14
N GLU A 224 26.53 -19.87 5.67
CA GLU A 224 26.78 -18.44 5.46
C GLU A 224 27.59 -18.22 4.18
N ILE A 225 27.42 -17.07 3.58
CA ILE A 225 28.17 -16.63 2.38
C ILE A 225 28.67 -15.23 2.67
N TYR A 226 29.98 -15.08 2.69
CA TYR A 226 30.64 -13.80 2.86
C TYR A 226 31.23 -13.31 1.55
N ALA A 227 31.20 -12.01 1.34
CA ALA A 227 31.80 -11.39 0.17
C ALA A 227 32.50 -10.08 0.55
N ASP A 228 33.71 -9.93 0.03
CA ASP A 228 34.41 -8.66 0.05
C ASP A 228 34.64 -8.23 -1.41
N ILE A 229 33.73 -7.40 -1.91
CA ILE A 229 33.66 -6.96 -3.32
C ILE A 229 33.51 -5.45 -3.32
N GLY A 230 34.56 -4.70 -3.61
CA GLY A 230 34.56 -3.25 -3.71
C GLY A 230 34.87 -2.74 -5.12
N ASP A 231 34.48 -1.49 -5.41
CA ASP A 231 34.82 -0.80 -6.66
C ASP A 231 36.10 0.02 -6.45
N GLU A 232 37.13 -0.27 -7.26
CA GLU A 232 38.45 0.43 -7.27
C GLU A 232 38.40 1.82 -7.97
N GLN A 233 37.23 2.43 -8.17
CA GLN A 233 37.08 3.50 -9.17
C GLN A 233 37.37 4.93 -8.73
N SER A 234 37.83 5.22 -7.50
CA SER A 234 38.27 6.59 -7.17
C SER A 234 39.46 6.64 -6.25
N ILE A 235 40.48 7.39 -6.64
CA ILE A 235 41.77 7.60 -5.90
C ILE A 235 41.52 8.35 -4.57
N GLU A 236 40.53 9.23 -4.50
CA GLU A 236 40.20 9.99 -3.29
C GLU A 236 39.40 9.16 -2.25
N GLN A 237 38.75 8.08 -2.68
CA GLN A 237 38.08 7.12 -1.79
C GLN A 237 38.98 5.96 -1.35
N SER A 238 40.19 5.85 -1.87
CA SER A 238 41.03 4.67 -1.70
C SER A 238 41.39 4.36 -0.24
N LEU A 239 41.60 5.37 0.61
CA LEU A 239 41.99 5.15 2.01
C LEU A 239 40.81 4.68 2.87
N SER A 240 39.62 5.23 2.64
CA SER A 240 38.40 4.79 3.31
C SER A 240 37.94 3.42 2.81
N THR A 241 38.12 3.15 1.51
CA THR A 241 37.83 1.86 0.87
C THR A 241 38.74 0.77 1.40
N PHE A 242 40.07 1.02 1.50
CA PHE A 242 41.02 0.07 2.07
C PHE A 242 40.65 -0.28 3.52
N SER A 243 40.39 0.73 4.36
CA SER A 243 39.98 0.51 5.75
C SER A 243 38.71 -0.27 5.88
N SER A 244 37.72 -0.01 5.00
CA SER A 244 36.47 -0.76 4.95
C SER A 244 36.68 -2.22 4.55
N HIS A 245 37.53 -2.49 3.55
CA HIS A 245 37.88 -3.85 3.15
C HIS A 245 38.56 -4.61 4.28
N MET A 246 39.58 -3.98 4.94
CA MET A 246 40.26 -4.61 6.06
C MET A 246 39.32 -4.93 7.21
N THR A 247 38.43 -4.01 7.56
CA THR A 247 37.43 -4.24 8.62
C THR A 247 36.48 -5.37 8.25
N ASN A 248 36.02 -5.43 6.99
CA ASN A 248 35.18 -6.49 6.51
C ASN A 248 35.90 -7.86 6.53
N ILE A 249 37.13 -7.94 6.04
CA ILE A 249 37.93 -9.15 6.06
C ILE A 249 38.16 -9.64 7.51
N VAL A 250 38.47 -8.78 8.45
CA VAL A 250 38.62 -9.14 9.87
C VAL A 250 37.30 -9.71 10.40
N SER A 251 36.20 -9.03 10.14
CA SER A 251 34.85 -9.52 10.55
C SER A 251 34.53 -10.87 9.93
N ILE A 252 34.87 -11.11 8.66
CA ILE A 252 34.70 -12.42 8.02
C ILE A 252 35.53 -13.49 8.72
N LEU A 253 36.83 -13.20 8.98
CA LEU A 253 37.71 -14.16 9.64
C LEU A 253 37.29 -14.51 11.07
N GLU A 254 36.66 -13.57 11.79
CA GLU A 254 36.10 -13.83 13.13
C GLU A 254 34.87 -14.72 13.10
N LYS A 255 34.09 -14.67 12.02
CA LYS A 255 32.81 -15.38 11.90
C LYS A 255 32.91 -16.68 11.12
N ALA A 256 33.84 -16.73 10.17
CA ALA A 256 34.00 -17.92 9.32
C ALA A 256 34.43 -19.12 10.15
N ASP A 257 33.63 -20.14 10.13
CA ASP A 257 33.91 -21.45 10.71
C ASP A 257 34.07 -22.54 9.62
N ARG A 258 34.10 -23.79 10.03
CA ARG A 258 34.18 -24.92 9.09
C ARG A 258 32.84 -25.25 8.43
N ASP A 259 31.74 -24.68 8.87
CA ASP A 259 30.39 -24.94 8.43
C ASP A 259 29.84 -23.83 7.54
#